data_ef54587621865201cc5796db6934482d
#
_entry.id   ef54587621865201cc5796db6934482d
#
_cell.length_a   1.000
_cell.length_b   1.000
_cell.length_c   1.000
_cell.angle_alpha   90.00
_cell.angle_beta   90.00
_cell.angle_gamma   90.00
#
_symmetry.space_group_name_H-M   'P 1'
#
loop_
_entity.id
_entity.type
_entity.pdbx_description
1 polymer ?
#
loop_
_entity_poly.entity_id
_entity_poly.type
_entity_poly.pdbx_seq_one_letter_code
_entity_poly.pdbx_strand_id
1 'polypeptide(L)'
;MKKTIVISAINLFEGGALSILKDCLDYLDKNLSKEYNIVAFVHKNSLLDIRNIILIEVPKSRRSYIYRLFYEYIWFYFQSKKLAPYLWLSLHDITPNVNAQIRAVYCHNPSPFYKISLKEFLMEPSFGFFNLFYKYLYKINLNKNKYVVVQQNWLREFFKNNIKSKAEIIVAPPNITITNNQNIYEKEYSTKTIFFFPSLPRVFKNFECICDAAKLLNDKDLDFEVHITISGSENRYAKKLFERYGKISRIKFLGLLSREQVFTNYQHCDALVFPSKLETWGLPITEAKAFNKPILVADLPYSHETVGNYNKVSFFDPDNSNQLVNLMEKIIKKEIVFNGNISNSISTPYANNWAEIYNLLLK
;
A
#
# COMPACT_ATOMS: atom_id res chain seq x y z
N MET A 1 26.52 12.32 -25.93
CA MET A 1 26.24 11.07 -25.20
C MET A 1 24.87 11.18 -24.52
N LYS A 2 24.04 10.13 -24.56
CA LYS A 2 22.76 10.11 -23.81
C LYS A 2 23.03 10.19 -22.31
N LYS A 3 22.22 10.96 -21.57
CA LYS A 3 22.26 10.96 -20.10
C LYS A 3 21.79 9.62 -19.57
N THR A 4 22.30 9.20 -18.40
CA THR A 4 21.94 7.92 -17.79
C THR A 4 20.91 8.10 -16.67
N ILE A 5 19.83 7.34 -16.74
CA ILE A 5 18.86 7.20 -15.65
C ILE A 5 19.07 5.84 -14.97
N VAL A 6 19.20 5.84 -13.66
CA VAL A 6 19.35 4.61 -12.87
C VAL A 6 18.14 4.45 -11.96
N ILE A 7 17.55 3.25 -11.98
CA ILE A 7 16.49 2.82 -11.09
C ILE A 7 17.03 1.77 -10.13
N SER A 8 16.88 1.95 -8.82
CA SER A 8 17.20 0.91 -7.85
C SER A 8 15.93 0.37 -7.19
N ALA A 9 15.70 -0.94 -7.37
CA ALA A 9 14.48 -1.63 -6.96
C ALA A 9 14.75 -3.07 -6.47
N ILE A 10 15.90 -3.29 -5.84
CA ILE A 10 16.40 -4.62 -5.46
C ILE A 10 15.56 -5.36 -4.42
N ASN A 11 14.54 -4.71 -3.87
CA ASN A 11 13.65 -5.26 -2.85
C ASN A 11 12.18 -5.39 -3.32
N LEU A 12 11.87 -4.97 -4.56
CA LEU A 12 10.52 -5.02 -5.12
C LEU A 12 10.35 -6.33 -5.94
N PHE A 13 9.59 -7.29 -5.43
CA PHE A 13 9.51 -8.63 -6.02
C PHE A 13 8.09 -9.23 -6.02
N GLU A 14 7.13 -8.64 -5.27
CA GLU A 14 5.76 -9.12 -5.15
C GLU A 14 4.78 -7.98 -4.79
N GLY A 15 3.49 -8.25 -4.98
CA GLY A 15 2.41 -7.37 -4.58
C GLY A 15 2.43 -5.99 -5.23
N GLY A 16 1.87 -4.99 -4.55
CA GLY A 16 1.79 -3.62 -5.03
C GLY A 16 3.13 -2.96 -5.31
N ALA A 17 4.18 -3.34 -4.58
CA ALA A 17 5.53 -2.84 -4.80
C ALA A 17 6.10 -3.29 -6.16
N LEU A 18 5.86 -4.55 -6.56
CA LEU A 18 6.26 -5.05 -7.87
C LEU A 18 5.44 -4.36 -8.98
N SER A 19 4.17 -4.06 -8.76
CA SER A 19 3.35 -3.31 -9.73
C SER A 19 3.93 -1.93 -9.98
N ILE A 20 4.31 -1.19 -8.93
CA ILE A 20 4.97 0.12 -9.06
C ILE A 20 6.25 0.03 -9.89
N LEU A 21 7.07 -1.01 -9.66
CA LEU A 21 8.29 -1.23 -10.45
C LEU A 21 7.97 -1.48 -11.92
N LYS A 22 7.00 -2.36 -12.21
CA LYS A 22 6.58 -2.68 -13.58
C LYS A 22 6.08 -1.45 -14.31
N ASP A 23 5.20 -0.67 -13.70
CA ASP A 23 4.64 0.56 -14.28
C ASP A 23 5.73 1.60 -14.57
N CYS A 24 6.67 1.77 -13.62
CA CYS A 24 7.81 2.66 -13.77
C CYS A 24 8.69 2.26 -14.94
N LEU A 25 9.09 0.99 -15.01
CA LEU A 25 10.00 0.51 -16.06
C LEU A 25 9.30 0.44 -17.42
N ASP A 26 8.02 0.07 -17.48
CA ASP A 26 7.23 0.06 -18.71
C ASP A 26 7.13 1.48 -19.31
N TYR A 27 6.88 2.48 -18.47
CA TYR A 27 6.90 3.88 -18.91
C TYR A 27 8.26 4.29 -19.46
N LEU A 28 9.36 3.99 -18.76
CA LEU A 28 10.71 4.31 -19.19
C LEU A 28 11.08 3.62 -20.49
N ASP A 29 10.77 2.34 -20.63
CA ASP A 29 11.06 1.53 -21.81
C ASP A 29 10.40 2.09 -23.05
N LYS A 30 9.11 2.44 -22.94
CA LYS A 30 8.30 2.94 -24.06
C LYS A 30 8.60 4.39 -24.44
N ASN A 31 8.85 5.24 -23.44
CA ASN A 31 8.84 6.70 -23.67
C ASN A 31 10.22 7.35 -23.58
N LEU A 32 11.14 6.86 -22.76
CA LEU A 32 12.43 7.54 -22.48
C LEU A 32 13.66 6.77 -22.95
N SER A 33 13.55 5.50 -23.32
CA SER A 33 14.69 4.66 -23.75
C SER A 33 15.40 5.16 -25.01
N LYS A 34 14.70 5.93 -25.87
CA LYS A 34 15.29 6.55 -27.05
C LYS A 34 16.21 7.74 -26.71
N GLU A 35 15.93 8.47 -25.63
CA GLU A 35 16.63 9.69 -25.24
C GLU A 35 17.69 9.46 -24.16
N TYR A 36 17.45 8.49 -23.28
CA TYR A 36 18.28 8.18 -22.12
C TYR A 36 18.85 6.76 -22.19
N ASN A 37 20.02 6.55 -21.59
CA ASN A 37 20.50 5.24 -21.22
C ASN A 37 19.86 4.85 -19.88
N ILE A 38 19.11 3.75 -19.84
CA ILE A 38 18.37 3.36 -18.64
C ILE A 38 18.96 2.07 -18.09
N VAL A 39 19.30 2.08 -16.80
CA VAL A 39 19.82 0.94 -16.06
C VAL A 39 18.94 0.70 -14.84
N ALA A 40 18.44 -0.51 -14.64
CA ALA A 40 17.64 -0.86 -13.48
C ALA A 40 18.28 -2.01 -12.68
N PHE A 41 18.55 -1.76 -11.40
CA PHE A 41 18.96 -2.79 -10.45
C PHE A 41 17.70 -3.43 -9.83
N VAL A 42 17.49 -4.70 -10.10
CA VAL A 42 16.27 -5.43 -9.74
C VAL A 42 16.60 -6.71 -9.00
N HIS A 43 15.61 -7.30 -8.31
CA HIS A 43 15.81 -8.58 -7.62
C HIS A 43 15.98 -9.74 -8.60
N LYS A 44 15.07 -9.86 -9.59
CA LYS A 44 15.08 -10.88 -10.64
C LYS A 44 14.55 -10.31 -11.95
N ASN A 45 15.24 -10.57 -13.05
CA ASN A 45 14.83 -10.14 -14.39
C ASN A 45 13.56 -10.87 -14.86
N SER A 46 13.40 -12.15 -14.48
CA SER A 46 12.24 -12.98 -14.87
C SER A 46 10.88 -12.45 -14.42
N LEU A 47 10.85 -11.45 -13.54
CA LEU A 47 9.61 -10.79 -13.11
C LEU A 47 9.16 -9.68 -14.06
N LEU A 48 9.99 -9.31 -15.06
CA LEU A 48 9.85 -8.12 -15.89
C LEU A 48 9.90 -8.50 -17.37
N ASP A 49 9.02 -7.90 -18.18
CA ASP A 49 9.05 -8.00 -19.64
C ASP A 49 9.46 -6.63 -20.23
N ILE A 50 10.78 -6.39 -20.24
CA ILE A 50 11.38 -5.11 -20.62
C ILE A 50 12.46 -5.37 -21.66
N ARG A 51 12.54 -4.53 -22.73
CA ARG A 51 13.41 -4.79 -23.90
C ARG A 51 14.54 -3.78 -24.07
N ASN A 52 14.29 -2.50 -23.80
CA ASN A 52 15.24 -1.41 -24.10
C ASN A 52 15.93 -0.86 -22.85
N ILE A 53 15.83 -1.53 -21.70
CA ILE A 53 16.45 -1.16 -20.43
C ILE A 53 17.49 -2.21 -20.05
N ILE A 54 18.64 -1.78 -19.57
CA ILE A 54 19.66 -2.68 -19.03
C ILE A 54 19.23 -3.12 -17.63
N LEU A 55 18.81 -4.38 -17.50
CA LEU A 55 18.44 -4.98 -16.22
C LEU A 55 19.66 -5.65 -15.57
N ILE A 56 19.95 -5.29 -14.32
CA ILE A 56 21.03 -5.89 -13.51
C ILE A 56 20.42 -6.57 -12.30
N GLU A 57 20.55 -7.91 -12.26
CA GLU A 57 20.04 -8.71 -11.14
C GLU A 57 20.90 -8.58 -9.89
N VAL A 58 20.24 -8.43 -8.74
CA VAL A 58 20.86 -8.39 -7.42
C VAL A 58 20.17 -9.39 -6.47
N PRO A 59 20.26 -10.70 -6.75
CA PRO A 59 19.46 -11.71 -6.05
C PRO A 59 19.82 -11.88 -4.57
N LYS A 60 21.06 -11.53 -4.18
CA LYS A 60 21.51 -11.63 -2.78
C LYS A 60 20.96 -10.53 -1.88
N SER A 61 20.36 -9.45 -2.44
CA SER A 61 19.83 -8.32 -1.69
C SER A 61 18.78 -8.71 -0.63
N ARG A 62 18.11 -9.84 -0.82
CA ARG A 62 17.06 -10.34 0.07
C ARG A 62 17.51 -11.43 1.06
N ARG A 63 18.76 -11.89 0.98
CA ARG A 63 19.25 -12.93 1.93
C ARG A 63 19.25 -12.44 3.37
N SER A 64 19.57 -11.16 3.59
CA SER A 64 19.49 -10.52 4.91
C SER A 64 19.47 -9.01 4.78
N TYR A 65 19.07 -8.31 5.86
CA TYR A 65 19.19 -6.85 5.95
C TYR A 65 20.61 -6.34 5.78
N ILE A 66 21.64 -7.12 6.22
CA ILE A 66 23.05 -6.75 6.06
C ILE A 66 23.42 -6.70 4.58
N TYR A 67 23.03 -7.70 3.78
CA TYR A 67 23.26 -7.67 2.33
C TYR A 67 22.55 -6.47 1.67
N ARG A 68 21.31 -6.19 2.08
CA ARG A 68 20.60 -5.02 1.57
C ARG A 68 21.35 -3.72 1.88
N LEU A 69 21.76 -3.50 3.13
CA LEU A 69 22.52 -2.31 3.53
C LEU A 69 23.87 -2.22 2.80
N PHE A 70 24.56 -3.34 2.60
CA PHE A 70 25.78 -3.38 1.79
C PHE A 70 25.54 -2.88 0.37
N TYR A 71 24.49 -3.38 -0.32
CA TYR A 71 24.16 -2.92 -1.67
C TYR A 71 23.81 -1.43 -1.69
N GLU A 72 22.96 -0.97 -0.78
CA GLU A 72 22.47 0.40 -0.73
C GLU A 72 23.57 1.44 -0.42
N TYR A 73 24.46 1.12 0.53
CA TYR A 73 25.39 2.13 1.05
C TYR A 73 26.83 1.97 0.55
N ILE A 74 27.22 0.79 0.06
CA ILE A 74 28.57 0.50 -0.40
C ILE A 74 28.58 0.21 -1.89
N TRP A 75 27.89 -0.82 -2.34
CA TRP A 75 27.98 -1.26 -3.72
C TRP A 75 27.41 -0.25 -4.71
N PHE A 76 26.25 0.35 -4.45
CA PHE A 76 25.67 1.39 -5.30
C PHE A 76 26.55 2.65 -5.41
N TYR A 77 27.34 2.95 -4.37
CA TYR A 77 28.32 4.03 -4.46
C TYR A 77 29.32 3.81 -5.60
N PHE A 78 29.89 2.61 -5.68
CA PHE A 78 30.83 2.29 -6.77
C PHE A 78 30.13 2.20 -8.12
N GLN A 79 28.90 1.61 -8.18
CA GLN A 79 28.13 1.59 -9.43
C GLN A 79 27.78 3.00 -9.92
N SER A 80 27.43 3.90 -9.02
CA SER A 80 27.09 5.27 -9.38
C SER A 80 28.29 6.05 -9.92
N LYS A 81 29.49 5.79 -9.41
CA LYS A 81 30.72 6.39 -9.98
C LYS A 81 30.99 5.89 -11.41
N LYS A 82 30.77 4.59 -11.68
CA LYS A 82 30.96 3.98 -12.99
C LYS A 82 29.92 4.45 -14.00
N LEU A 83 28.66 4.55 -13.60
CA LEU A 83 27.54 4.89 -14.46
C LEU A 83 27.36 6.40 -14.66
N ALA A 84 27.90 7.23 -13.75
CA ALA A 84 27.76 8.68 -13.72
C ALA A 84 26.32 9.17 -14.00
N PRO A 85 25.30 8.72 -13.23
CA PRO A 85 23.91 8.94 -13.54
C PRO A 85 23.51 10.41 -13.47
N TYR A 86 22.71 10.85 -14.43
CA TYR A 86 22.01 12.11 -14.39
C TYR A 86 20.91 12.05 -13.32
N LEU A 87 20.09 11.00 -13.34
CA LEU A 87 19.07 10.73 -12.32
C LEU A 87 19.30 9.35 -11.69
N TRP A 88 19.29 9.28 -10.35
CA TRP A 88 19.13 8.04 -9.60
C TRP A 88 17.80 8.08 -8.86
N LEU A 89 16.86 7.21 -9.23
CA LEU A 89 15.58 7.02 -8.56
C LEU A 89 15.60 5.71 -7.77
N SER A 90 15.52 5.81 -6.43
CA SER A 90 15.34 4.66 -5.55
C SER A 90 13.85 4.39 -5.34
N LEU A 91 13.37 3.20 -5.69
CA LEU A 91 11.95 2.82 -5.56
C LEU A 91 11.64 2.06 -4.26
N HIS A 92 12.53 2.02 -3.29
CA HIS A 92 12.36 1.18 -2.10
C HIS A 92 12.62 1.91 -0.77
N ASP A 93 12.03 3.10 -0.64
CA ASP A 93 11.84 3.86 0.60
C ASP A 93 13.09 4.55 1.18
N ILE A 94 14.28 3.97 1.03
CA ILE A 94 15.52 4.50 1.60
C ILE A 94 16.38 5.12 0.51
N THR A 95 17.17 6.13 0.90
CA THR A 95 18.08 6.81 -0.01
C THR A 95 19.44 6.12 0.01
N PRO A 96 19.86 5.48 -1.09
CA PRO A 96 21.16 4.85 -1.17
C PRO A 96 22.29 5.88 -1.17
N ASN A 97 23.50 5.42 -0.84
CA ASN A 97 24.69 6.24 -0.97
C ASN A 97 25.19 6.20 -2.43
N VAL A 98 24.82 7.21 -3.21
CA VAL A 98 25.13 7.25 -4.64
C VAL A 98 25.64 8.64 -5.05
N ASN A 99 26.43 8.68 -6.13
CA ASN A 99 26.86 9.91 -6.79
C ASN A 99 26.04 10.09 -8.08
N ALA A 100 25.05 10.99 -8.05
CA ALA A 100 24.18 11.32 -9.16
C ALA A 100 23.92 12.82 -9.18
N GLN A 101 23.65 13.41 -10.37
CA GLN A 101 23.31 14.83 -10.47
C GLN A 101 21.98 15.13 -9.79
N ILE A 102 20.98 14.28 -10.03
CA ILE A 102 19.68 14.32 -9.37
C ILE A 102 19.47 13.00 -8.62
N ARG A 103 19.11 13.09 -7.34
CA ARG A 103 18.73 11.94 -6.52
C ARG A 103 17.27 12.08 -6.14
N ALA A 104 16.54 10.97 -6.27
CA ALA A 104 15.15 10.89 -5.89
C ALA A 104 14.86 9.55 -5.18
N VAL A 105 13.91 9.57 -4.26
CA VAL A 105 13.42 8.37 -3.58
C VAL A 105 11.90 8.32 -3.65
N TYR A 106 11.35 7.15 -3.96
CA TYR A 106 9.92 6.85 -3.89
C TYR A 106 9.62 6.08 -2.60
N CYS A 107 8.79 6.67 -1.74
CA CYS A 107 8.44 6.13 -0.43
C CYS A 107 7.01 5.59 -0.46
N HIS A 108 6.87 4.28 -0.34
CA HIS A 108 5.59 3.58 -0.33
C HIS A 108 5.37 2.70 0.91
N ASN A 109 6.27 2.75 1.90
CA ASN A 109 6.13 2.01 3.14
C ASN A 109 5.89 2.97 4.32
N PRO A 110 4.66 3.02 4.88
CA PRO A 110 4.32 3.92 5.96
C PRO A 110 4.66 3.36 7.34
N SER A 111 5.17 2.12 7.43
CA SER A 111 5.42 1.43 8.70
C SER A 111 6.27 2.21 9.71
N PRO A 112 7.31 2.97 9.28
CA PRO A 112 8.11 3.76 10.22
C PRO A 112 7.34 4.88 10.93
N PHE A 113 6.17 5.23 10.43
CA PHE A 113 5.32 6.31 10.92
C PHE A 113 4.22 5.82 11.87
N TYR A 114 4.09 4.51 12.00
CA TYR A 114 3.10 3.89 12.87
C TYR A 114 3.54 3.95 14.33
N LYS A 115 2.62 4.36 15.20
CA LYS A 115 2.83 4.32 16.66
C LYS A 115 2.38 2.95 17.16
N ILE A 116 3.32 2.01 17.20
CA ILE A 116 3.04 0.65 17.67
C ILE A 116 2.80 0.65 19.20
N SER A 117 1.72 0.02 19.64
CA SER A 117 1.46 -0.23 21.07
C SER A 117 2.27 -1.43 21.57
N LEU A 118 2.47 -1.53 22.91
CA LEU A 118 3.14 -2.69 23.50
C LEU A 118 2.44 -4.02 23.18
N LYS A 119 1.11 -4.02 23.13
CA LYS A 119 0.31 -5.19 22.78
C LYS A 119 0.59 -5.64 21.34
N GLU A 120 0.59 -4.72 20.39
CA GLU A 120 0.90 -5.00 18.98
C GLU A 120 2.35 -5.45 18.80
N PHE A 121 3.30 -4.83 19.52
CA PHE A 121 4.69 -5.25 19.52
C PHE A 121 4.84 -6.71 19.97
N LEU A 122 4.16 -7.11 21.05
CA LEU A 122 4.19 -8.49 21.55
C LEU A 122 3.48 -9.48 20.59
N MET A 123 2.55 -9.00 19.79
CA MET A 123 1.87 -9.82 18.77
C MET A 123 2.73 -10.03 17.53
N GLU A 124 3.45 -9.00 17.08
CA GLU A 124 4.30 -9.01 15.90
C GLU A 124 5.66 -8.35 16.18
N PRO A 125 6.56 -9.01 16.95
CA PRO A 125 7.83 -8.40 17.36
C PRO A 125 8.72 -7.97 16.20
N SER A 126 8.74 -8.77 15.10
CA SER A 126 9.51 -8.45 13.90
C SER A 126 9.07 -7.11 13.27
N PHE A 127 7.76 -6.85 13.23
CA PHE A 127 7.23 -5.56 12.81
C PHE A 127 7.56 -4.44 13.80
N GLY A 128 7.49 -4.73 15.10
CA GLY A 128 7.83 -3.77 16.14
C GLY A 128 9.29 -3.29 16.04
N PHE A 129 10.23 -4.21 15.90
CA PHE A 129 11.64 -3.85 15.67
C PHE A 129 11.84 -3.12 14.35
N PHE A 130 11.21 -3.59 13.27
CA PHE A 130 11.25 -2.90 12.00
C PHE A 130 10.75 -1.45 12.12
N ASN A 131 9.59 -1.23 12.73
CA ASN A 131 9.02 0.10 12.97
C ASN A 131 9.98 1.01 13.77
N LEU A 132 10.60 0.51 14.84
CA LEU A 132 11.52 1.29 15.67
C LEU A 132 12.79 1.70 14.94
N PHE A 133 13.38 0.80 14.13
CA PHE A 133 14.69 1.03 13.51
C PHE A 133 14.58 1.63 12.11
N TYR A 134 13.55 1.29 11.34
CA TYR A 134 13.45 1.69 9.95
C TYR A 134 13.28 3.21 9.78
N LYS A 135 12.70 3.91 10.76
CA LYS A 135 12.64 5.38 10.78
C LYS A 135 14.00 6.06 10.72
N TYR A 136 15.04 5.41 11.26
CA TYR A 136 16.41 5.93 11.18
C TYR A 136 16.98 5.72 9.79
N LEU A 137 16.70 4.58 9.16
CA LEU A 137 17.10 4.31 7.76
C LEU A 137 16.50 5.33 6.79
N TYR A 138 15.25 5.76 7.00
CA TYR A 138 14.64 6.83 6.22
C TYR A 138 15.39 8.15 6.29
N LYS A 139 15.99 8.47 7.43
CA LYS A 139 16.75 9.72 7.60
C LYS A 139 18.13 9.71 6.96
N ILE A 140 18.72 8.51 6.80
CA ILE A 140 20.05 8.38 6.19
C ILE A 140 20.00 8.87 4.74
N ASN A 141 20.84 9.83 4.41
CA ASN A 141 20.96 10.47 3.10
C ASN A 141 19.68 11.16 2.57
N LEU A 142 18.57 11.20 3.31
CA LEU A 142 17.31 11.75 2.81
C LEU A 142 17.49 13.19 2.26
N ASN A 143 18.19 14.02 3.00
CA ASN A 143 18.45 15.42 2.61
C ASN A 143 19.47 15.59 1.47
N LYS A 144 20.01 14.48 0.95
CA LYS A 144 20.80 14.50 -0.30
C LYS A 144 19.91 14.32 -1.54
N ASN A 145 18.63 13.97 -1.36
CA ASN A 145 17.70 13.93 -2.48
C ASN A 145 17.27 15.34 -2.86
N LYS A 146 17.12 15.57 -4.16
CA LYS A 146 16.38 16.72 -4.68
C LYS A 146 14.87 16.49 -4.52
N TYR A 147 14.43 15.25 -4.76
CA TYR A 147 13.02 14.89 -4.71
C TYR A 147 12.73 13.68 -3.81
N VAL A 148 11.61 13.74 -3.10
CA VAL A 148 10.97 12.61 -2.42
C VAL A 148 9.58 12.44 -3.03
N VAL A 149 9.28 11.26 -3.55
CA VAL A 149 7.96 10.95 -4.10
C VAL A 149 7.19 10.13 -3.07
N VAL A 150 5.97 10.55 -2.75
CA VAL A 150 5.06 9.88 -1.80
C VAL A 150 3.69 9.70 -2.44
N GLN A 151 2.92 8.72 -1.97
CA GLN A 151 1.64 8.39 -2.60
C GLN A 151 0.49 9.30 -2.17
N GLN A 152 0.59 9.95 -1.01
CA GLN A 152 -0.47 10.77 -0.43
C GLN A 152 0.06 12.03 0.25
N ASN A 153 -0.82 13.04 0.38
CA ASN A 153 -0.46 14.31 0.97
C ASN A 153 -0.18 14.23 2.48
N TRP A 154 -0.86 13.33 3.22
CA TRP A 154 -0.55 13.14 4.64
C TRP A 154 0.91 12.67 4.86
N LEU A 155 1.46 11.87 3.93
CA LEU A 155 2.88 11.49 3.94
C LEU A 155 3.77 12.69 3.66
N ARG A 156 3.41 13.56 2.69
CA ARG A 156 4.13 14.82 2.43
C ARG A 156 4.23 15.65 3.71
N GLU A 157 3.10 15.85 4.37
CA GLU A 157 3.07 16.62 5.62
C GLU A 157 3.89 15.95 6.73
N PHE A 158 3.85 14.63 6.80
CA PHE A 158 4.69 13.89 7.75
C PHE A 158 6.19 14.09 7.45
N PHE A 159 6.62 13.99 6.19
CA PHE A 159 8.02 14.19 5.80
C PHE A 159 8.49 15.63 6.07
N LYS A 160 7.63 16.63 5.87
CA LYS A 160 7.92 18.02 6.19
C LYS A 160 8.03 18.25 7.69
N ASN A 161 7.02 17.88 8.44
CA ASN A 161 6.85 18.29 9.83
C ASN A 161 7.62 17.40 10.83
N ASN A 162 7.65 16.06 10.61
CA ASN A 162 8.22 15.10 11.54
C ASN A 162 9.64 14.68 11.17
N ILE A 163 9.93 14.51 9.87
CA ILE A 163 11.26 14.14 9.39
C ILE A 163 12.12 15.38 9.11
N LYS A 164 11.47 16.54 8.82
CA LYS A 164 12.11 17.81 8.44
C LYS A 164 12.96 17.66 7.17
N SER A 165 12.40 16.99 6.17
CA SER A 165 13.04 16.82 4.86
C SER A 165 13.25 18.17 4.18
N LYS A 166 14.46 18.35 3.60
CA LYS A 166 14.80 19.51 2.77
C LYS A 166 14.53 19.29 1.27
N ALA A 167 14.22 18.03 0.90
CA ALA A 167 13.88 17.69 -0.48
C ALA A 167 12.50 18.24 -0.86
N GLU A 168 12.29 18.50 -2.13
CA GLU A 168 10.97 18.79 -2.69
C GLU A 168 10.14 17.49 -2.69
N ILE A 169 8.92 17.54 -2.11
CA ILE A 169 8.10 16.34 -1.92
C ILE A 169 6.96 16.33 -2.93
N ILE A 170 7.03 15.40 -3.87
CA ILE A 170 6.04 15.19 -4.92
C ILE A 170 4.99 14.20 -4.40
N VAL A 171 3.71 14.53 -4.45
CA VAL A 171 2.62 13.57 -4.23
C VAL A 171 2.27 12.91 -5.55
N ALA A 172 2.34 11.58 -5.60
CA ALA A 172 2.03 10.79 -6.77
C ALA A 172 1.27 9.53 -6.38
N PRO A 173 -0.08 9.55 -6.41
CA PRO A 173 -0.90 8.38 -6.18
C PRO A 173 -0.55 7.24 -7.16
N PRO A 174 -0.68 5.97 -6.74
CA PRO A 174 -0.47 4.86 -7.66
C PRO A 174 -1.53 4.89 -8.78
N ASN A 175 -1.09 4.70 -10.01
CA ASN A 175 -2.01 4.54 -11.13
C ASN A 175 -2.55 3.11 -11.13
N ILE A 176 -3.82 2.94 -10.72
CA ILE A 176 -4.43 1.63 -10.59
C ILE A 176 -5.49 1.49 -11.68
N THR A 177 -5.17 0.72 -12.69
CA THR A 177 -6.17 0.30 -13.68
C THR A 177 -6.85 -0.97 -13.20
N ILE A 178 -8.09 -0.85 -12.75
CA ILE A 178 -8.94 -2.00 -12.47
C ILE A 178 -9.68 -2.33 -13.76
N THR A 179 -9.17 -3.30 -14.51
CA THR A 179 -9.89 -3.84 -15.64
C THR A 179 -11.03 -4.69 -15.08
N ASN A 180 -12.22 -4.15 -15.08
CA ASN A 180 -13.45 -4.92 -14.88
C ASN A 180 -13.66 -5.84 -16.10
N ASN A 181 -12.90 -6.93 -16.19
CA ASN A 181 -13.31 -8.05 -17.00
C ASN A 181 -14.55 -8.64 -16.33
N GLN A 182 -15.69 -8.06 -16.64
CA GLN A 182 -17.00 -8.47 -16.16
C GLN A 182 -17.38 -9.80 -16.79
N ASN A 183 -16.83 -10.89 -16.27
CA ASN A 183 -17.67 -12.06 -16.15
C ASN A 183 -18.62 -11.73 -15.00
N ILE A 184 -19.82 -11.25 -15.33
CA ILE A 184 -20.91 -11.05 -14.37
C ILE A 184 -21.29 -12.46 -13.92
N TYR A 185 -20.69 -12.93 -12.85
CA TYR A 185 -21.20 -14.10 -12.16
C TYR A 185 -22.53 -13.65 -11.54
N GLU A 186 -23.62 -14.27 -11.94
CA GLU A 186 -24.93 -14.03 -11.34
C GLU A 186 -24.77 -14.18 -9.82
N LYS A 187 -25.22 -13.16 -9.07
CA LYS A 187 -25.22 -13.22 -7.61
C LYS A 187 -26.17 -14.37 -7.23
N GLU A 188 -25.62 -15.49 -6.75
CA GLU A 188 -26.46 -16.42 -6.00
C GLU A 188 -27.15 -15.61 -4.91
N TYR A 189 -28.48 -15.62 -4.90
CA TYR A 189 -29.28 -14.83 -3.97
C TYR A 189 -29.02 -15.28 -2.53
N SER A 190 -27.96 -14.76 -1.94
CA SER A 190 -27.75 -14.86 -0.50
C SER A 190 -28.73 -13.90 0.18
N THR A 191 -29.51 -14.38 1.12
CA THR A 191 -30.34 -13.53 1.97
C THR A 191 -29.51 -12.73 2.96
N LYS A 192 -28.26 -13.14 3.19
CA LYS A 192 -27.34 -12.57 4.16
C LYS A 192 -26.61 -11.35 3.63
N THR A 193 -26.44 -10.35 4.50
CA THR A 193 -25.56 -9.21 4.23
C THR A 193 -24.11 -9.62 4.41
N ILE A 194 -23.27 -9.44 3.39
CA ILE A 194 -21.85 -9.83 3.39
C ILE A 194 -20.96 -8.60 3.52
N PHE A 195 -20.17 -8.55 4.57
CA PHE A 195 -19.09 -7.58 4.78
C PHE A 195 -17.77 -8.22 4.39
N PHE A 196 -16.95 -7.52 3.58
CA PHE A 196 -15.70 -8.05 3.09
C PHE A 196 -14.50 -7.22 3.54
N PHE A 197 -13.44 -7.89 4.00
CA PHE A 197 -12.16 -7.26 4.34
C PHE A 197 -10.98 -8.04 3.76
N PRO A 198 -10.53 -7.71 2.55
CA PRO A 198 -9.34 -8.31 1.94
C PRO A 198 -8.07 -7.66 2.48
N SER A 199 -7.30 -8.40 3.24
CA SER A 199 -6.00 -7.93 3.73
C SER A 199 -5.11 -9.07 4.21
N LEU A 200 -3.79 -8.84 4.18
CA LEU A 200 -2.83 -9.72 4.85
C LEU A 200 -2.83 -9.46 6.36
N PRO A 201 -2.55 -10.48 7.19
CA PRO A 201 -2.60 -10.36 8.64
C PRO A 201 -1.38 -9.61 9.20
N ARG A 202 -1.55 -8.31 9.41
CA ARG A 202 -0.61 -7.42 10.08
C ARG A 202 -1.33 -6.67 11.19
N VAL A 203 -0.66 -6.41 12.31
CA VAL A 203 -1.31 -5.78 13.49
C VAL A 203 -1.97 -4.44 13.16
N PHE A 204 -1.38 -3.63 12.29
CA PHE A 204 -1.95 -2.35 11.87
C PHE A 204 -3.17 -2.47 10.95
N LYS A 205 -3.48 -3.66 10.42
CA LYS A 205 -4.70 -3.92 9.65
C LYS A 205 -5.94 -4.03 10.53
N ASN A 206 -5.74 -4.21 11.85
CA ASN A 206 -6.80 -4.08 12.85
C ASN A 206 -8.00 -5.02 12.63
N PHE A 207 -7.71 -6.30 12.35
CA PHE A 207 -8.74 -7.33 12.19
C PHE A 207 -9.63 -7.46 13.42
N GLU A 208 -9.10 -7.15 14.62
CA GLU A 208 -9.85 -7.16 15.86
C GLU A 208 -11.11 -6.29 15.78
N CYS A 209 -11.01 -5.11 15.16
CA CYS A 209 -12.13 -4.16 15.09
C CYS A 209 -13.35 -4.76 14.37
N ILE A 210 -13.16 -5.36 13.19
CA ILE A 210 -14.26 -5.99 12.44
C ILE A 210 -14.74 -7.29 13.11
N CYS A 211 -13.81 -8.07 13.69
CA CYS A 211 -14.18 -9.31 14.38
C CYS A 211 -14.92 -9.05 15.70
N ASP A 212 -14.51 -8.03 16.48
CA ASP A 212 -15.23 -7.62 17.69
C ASP A 212 -16.61 -7.05 17.32
N ALA A 213 -16.73 -6.27 16.22
CA ALA A 213 -18.02 -5.80 15.73
C ALA A 213 -18.93 -6.97 15.32
N ALA A 214 -18.41 -7.96 14.59
CA ALA A 214 -19.17 -9.15 14.21
C ALA A 214 -19.62 -9.95 15.44
N LYS A 215 -18.77 -10.07 16.46
CA LYS A 215 -19.10 -10.73 17.72
C LYS A 215 -20.27 -10.04 18.43
N LEU A 216 -20.23 -8.71 18.55
CA LEU A 216 -21.30 -7.92 19.17
C LEU A 216 -22.63 -8.00 18.40
N LEU A 217 -22.56 -8.07 17.06
CA LEU A 217 -23.75 -8.24 16.22
C LEU A 217 -24.30 -9.67 16.24
N ASN A 218 -23.47 -10.67 16.52
CA ASN A 218 -23.90 -12.06 16.58
C ASN A 218 -24.94 -12.31 17.67
N ASP A 219 -24.92 -11.50 18.73
CA ASP A 219 -25.91 -11.58 19.85
C ASP A 219 -27.25 -10.91 19.49
N LYS A 220 -27.31 -10.23 18.32
CA LYS A 220 -28.55 -9.66 17.77
C LYS A 220 -29.02 -10.58 16.64
N ASP A 221 -30.28 -10.94 16.60
CA ASP A 221 -30.84 -11.84 15.57
C ASP A 221 -30.84 -11.17 14.17
N LEU A 222 -29.61 -10.97 13.61
CA LEU A 222 -29.36 -10.35 12.32
C LEU A 222 -28.68 -11.36 11.38
N ASP A 223 -29.08 -11.34 10.10
CA ASP A 223 -28.54 -12.26 9.11
C ASP A 223 -27.41 -11.61 8.29
N PHE A 224 -26.17 -11.90 8.67
CA PHE A 224 -24.98 -11.36 8.04
C PHE A 224 -23.80 -12.33 8.09
N GLU A 225 -22.78 -12.05 7.29
CA GLU A 225 -21.46 -12.70 7.37
C GLU A 225 -20.35 -11.66 7.20
N VAL A 226 -19.21 -11.91 7.84
CA VAL A 226 -17.95 -11.15 7.70
C VAL A 226 -16.93 -12.06 7.05
N HIS A 227 -16.48 -11.71 5.85
CA HIS A 227 -15.50 -12.44 5.07
C HIS A 227 -14.13 -11.77 5.20
N ILE A 228 -13.14 -12.47 5.75
CA ILE A 228 -11.76 -11.98 5.92
C ILE A 228 -10.78 -12.92 5.23
N THR A 229 -9.74 -12.38 4.59
CA THR A 229 -8.81 -13.14 3.76
C THR A 229 -7.60 -13.67 4.52
N ILE A 230 -7.83 -14.21 5.70
CA ILE A 230 -6.83 -14.91 6.52
C ILE A 230 -7.36 -16.29 6.92
N SER A 231 -6.45 -17.26 7.12
CA SER A 231 -6.79 -18.63 7.55
C SER A 231 -6.48 -18.88 9.03
N GLY A 232 -5.62 -18.07 9.62
CA GLY A 232 -5.07 -18.28 10.96
C GLY A 232 -3.71 -19.00 10.96
N SER A 233 -3.20 -19.43 9.79
CA SER A 233 -1.91 -20.11 9.68
C SER A 233 -0.75 -19.22 9.20
N GLU A 234 -1.02 -18.00 8.76
CA GLU A 234 -0.06 -17.14 8.08
C GLU A 234 1.06 -16.65 9.01
N ASN A 235 0.70 -16.29 10.25
CA ASN A 235 1.64 -15.82 11.26
C ASN A 235 1.03 -15.89 12.68
N ARG A 236 1.82 -15.50 13.70
CA ARG A 236 1.37 -15.52 15.10
C ARG A 236 0.14 -14.65 15.34
N TYR A 237 0.03 -13.51 14.66
CA TYR A 237 -1.12 -12.61 14.77
C TYR A 237 -2.39 -13.24 14.22
N ALA A 238 -2.34 -13.81 13.01
CA ALA A 238 -3.45 -14.53 12.40
C ALA A 238 -3.92 -15.71 13.26
N LYS A 239 -2.97 -16.49 13.82
CA LYS A 239 -3.26 -17.60 14.73
C LYS A 239 -4.07 -17.15 15.95
N LYS A 240 -3.66 -16.05 16.60
CA LYS A 240 -4.39 -15.48 17.74
C LYS A 240 -5.78 -14.98 17.35
N LEU A 241 -5.95 -14.40 16.16
CA LEU A 241 -7.27 -14.01 15.67
C LEU A 241 -8.17 -15.22 15.47
N PHE A 242 -7.66 -16.29 14.86
CA PHE A 242 -8.41 -17.51 14.66
C PHE A 242 -8.78 -18.20 15.99
N GLU A 243 -7.85 -18.28 16.95
CA GLU A 243 -8.11 -18.82 18.29
C GLU A 243 -9.22 -18.05 19.01
N ARG A 244 -9.27 -16.72 18.84
CA ARG A 244 -10.25 -15.85 19.52
C ARG A 244 -11.61 -15.80 18.84
N TYR A 245 -11.66 -15.84 17.51
CA TYR A 245 -12.88 -15.57 16.74
C TYR A 245 -13.34 -16.71 15.83
N GLY A 246 -12.52 -17.75 15.63
CA GLY A 246 -12.79 -18.84 14.69
C GLY A 246 -14.04 -19.69 15.04
N LYS A 247 -14.55 -19.59 16.27
CA LYS A 247 -15.81 -20.27 16.69
C LYS A 247 -17.08 -19.44 16.39
N ILE A 248 -16.93 -18.19 15.94
CA ILE A 248 -18.06 -17.32 15.60
C ILE A 248 -18.50 -17.65 14.18
N SER A 249 -19.66 -18.29 14.03
CA SER A 249 -20.16 -18.79 12.74
C SER A 249 -20.35 -17.72 11.68
N ARG A 250 -20.56 -16.46 12.10
CA ARG A 250 -20.73 -15.30 11.22
C ARG A 250 -19.40 -14.80 10.61
N ILE A 251 -18.24 -15.20 11.15
CA ILE A 251 -16.93 -14.81 10.63
C ILE A 251 -16.39 -15.94 9.76
N LYS A 252 -16.13 -15.64 8.48
CA LYS A 252 -15.59 -16.59 7.50
C LYS A 252 -14.10 -16.28 7.25
N PHE A 253 -13.25 -17.19 7.70
CA PHE A 253 -11.81 -17.15 7.45
C PHE A 253 -11.53 -17.80 6.08
N LEU A 254 -11.43 -16.98 5.02
CA LEU A 254 -11.33 -17.47 3.65
C LEU A 254 -9.91 -17.89 3.24
N GLY A 255 -8.88 -17.50 4.02
CA GLY A 255 -7.49 -17.66 3.65
C GLY A 255 -7.05 -16.71 2.53
N LEU A 256 -5.86 -16.95 2.00
CA LEU A 256 -5.31 -16.15 0.89
C LEU A 256 -6.09 -16.43 -0.39
N LEU A 257 -6.66 -15.40 -0.97
CA LEU A 257 -7.42 -15.47 -2.21
C LEU A 257 -6.57 -15.06 -3.44
N SER A 258 -6.85 -15.63 -4.59
CA SER A 258 -6.35 -15.13 -5.87
C SER A 258 -7.00 -13.77 -6.20
N ARG A 259 -6.40 -13.04 -7.14
CA ARG A 259 -6.95 -11.74 -7.60
C ARG A 259 -8.39 -11.87 -8.11
N GLU A 260 -8.68 -12.92 -8.85
CA GLU A 260 -10.01 -13.23 -9.36
C GLU A 260 -11.00 -13.49 -8.24
N GLN A 261 -10.63 -14.31 -7.25
CA GLN A 261 -11.47 -14.57 -6.07
C GLN A 261 -11.75 -13.30 -5.25
N VAL A 262 -10.76 -12.41 -5.12
CA VAL A 262 -10.97 -11.10 -4.48
C VAL A 262 -12.00 -10.28 -5.25
N PHE A 263 -11.92 -10.24 -6.57
CA PHE A 263 -12.89 -9.51 -7.40
C PHE A 263 -14.29 -10.13 -7.34
N THR A 264 -14.39 -11.47 -7.33
CA THR A 264 -15.65 -12.17 -7.11
C THR A 264 -16.27 -11.80 -5.74
N ASN A 265 -15.45 -11.74 -4.68
CA ASN A 265 -15.95 -11.29 -3.38
C ASN A 265 -16.41 -9.83 -3.40
N TYR A 266 -15.73 -8.92 -4.13
CA TYR A 266 -16.25 -7.57 -4.32
C TYR A 266 -17.57 -7.54 -5.08
N GLN A 267 -17.79 -8.40 -6.06
CA GLN A 267 -19.09 -8.48 -6.75
C GLN A 267 -20.22 -8.88 -5.81
N HIS A 268 -19.97 -9.83 -4.91
CA HIS A 268 -21.01 -10.42 -4.07
C HIS A 268 -21.18 -9.73 -2.71
N CYS A 269 -20.16 -9.05 -2.17
CA CYS A 269 -20.32 -8.37 -0.89
C CYS A 269 -21.28 -7.17 -0.97
N ASP A 270 -21.88 -6.84 0.16
CA ASP A 270 -22.74 -5.67 0.30
C ASP A 270 -21.96 -4.44 0.74
N ALA A 271 -20.84 -4.61 1.45
CA ALA A 271 -19.94 -3.52 1.82
C ALA A 271 -18.50 -3.99 2.04
N LEU A 272 -17.53 -3.10 1.70
CA LEU A 272 -16.18 -3.19 2.21
C LEU A 272 -16.16 -2.65 3.65
N VAL A 273 -15.50 -3.37 4.57
CA VAL A 273 -15.09 -2.84 5.88
C VAL A 273 -13.57 -2.75 5.90
N PHE A 274 -13.03 -1.54 6.12
CA PHE A 274 -11.59 -1.32 6.04
C PHE A 274 -11.06 -0.58 7.28
N PRO A 275 -10.80 -1.32 8.39
CA PRO A 275 -10.43 -0.77 9.69
C PRO A 275 -8.93 -0.49 9.84
N SER A 276 -8.15 -0.54 8.75
CA SER A 276 -6.69 -0.42 8.79
C SER A 276 -6.24 0.90 9.42
N LYS A 277 -5.30 0.84 10.37
CA LYS A 277 -4.74 2.01 11.06
C LYS A 277 -3.59 2.67 10.29
N LEU A 278 -3.08 1.99 9.26
CA LEU A 278 -1.94 2.48 8.51
C LEU A 278 -2.00 2.01 7.05
N GLU A 279 -1.95 2.95 6.11
CA GLU A 279 -1.84 2.70 4.68
C GLU A 279 -1.02 3.80 4.00
N THR A 280 -0.40 3.46 2.88
CA THR A 280 0.11 4.47 1.95
C THR A 280 -0.93 4.86 0.91
N TRP A 281 -1.83 3.93 0.57
CA TRP A 281 -2.94 4.18 -0.35
C TRP A 281 -4.22 3.49 0.10
N GLY A 282 -4.19 2.18 0.36
CA GLY A 282 -5.37 1.39 0.67
C GLY A 282 -6.07 0.90 -0.61
N LEU A 283 -5.40 0.06 -1.39
CA LEU A 283 -5.92 -0.54 -2.63
C LEU A 283 -7.35 -1.07 -2.53
N PRO A 284 -7.74 -1.79 -1.44
CA PRO A 284 -9.10 -2.28 -1.28
C PRO A 284 -10.19 -1.21 -1.36
N ILE A 285 -9.90 0.01 -0.92
CA ILE A 285 -10.83 1.15 -1.03
C ILE A 285 -11.05 1.49 -2.51
N THR A 286 -9.97 1.60 -3.30
CA THR A 286 -10.04 1.88 -4.74
C THR A 286 -10.77 0.76 -5.48
N GLU A 287 -10.52 -0.49 -5.11
CA GLU A 287 -11.19 -1.65 -5.67
C GLU A 287 -12.69 -1.63 -5.37
N ALA A 288 -13.09 -1.44 -4.11
CA ALA A 288 -14.51 -1.36 -3.74
C ALA A 288 -15.26 -0.24 -4.46
N LYS A 289 -14.62 0.92 -4.66
CA LYS A 289 -15.18 2.02 -5.49
C LYS A 289 -15.43 1.59 -6.93
N ALA A 290 -14.48 0.88 -7.54
CA ALA A 290 -14.62 0.38 -8.91
C ALA A 290 -15.79 -0.60 -9.05
N PHE A 291 -16.10 -1.37 -8.00
CA PHE A 291 -17.27 -2.23 -7.91
C PHE A 291 -18.51 -1.51 -7.36
N ASN A 292 -18.48 -0.19 -7.21
CA ASN A 292 -19.58 0.65 -6.69
C ASN A 292 -20.14 0.19 -5.32
N LYS A 293 -19.29 -0.36 -4.45
CA LYS A 293 -19.68 -0.92 -3.16
C LYS A 293 -19.70 0.14 -2.05
N PRO A 294 -20.65 0.05 -1.10
CA PRO A 294 -20.58 0.75 0.16
C PRO A 294 -19.24 0.50 0.87
N ILE A 295 -18.71 1.53 1.53
CA ILE A 295 -17.41 1.47 2.22
C ILE A 295 -17.59 1.96 3.65
N LEU A 296 -17.23 1.12 4.62
CA LEU A 296 -17.03 1.49 6.01
C LEU A 296 -15.52 1.51 6.26
N VAL A 297 -14.97 2.69 6.53
CA VAL A 297 -13.52 2.88 6.58
C VAL A 297 -13.08 3.61 7.84
N ALA A 298 -11.88 3.28 8.34
CA ALA A 298 -11.26 3.98 9.47
C ALA A 298 -11.13 5.48 9.18
N ASP A 299 -11.54 6.33 10.13
CA ASP A 299 -11.46 7.81 10.03
C ASP A 299 -10.01 8.26 10.26
N LEU A 300 -9.20 8.20 9.21
CA LEU A 300 -7.78 8.54 9.22
C LEU A 300 -7.41 9.33 7.95
N PRO A 301 -6.35 10.14 7.97
CA PRO A 301 -5.98 10.99 6.84
C PRO A 301 -5.84 10.24 5.51
N TYR A 302 -5.26 9.03 5.52
CA TYR A 302 -5.09 8.23 4.30
C TYR A 302 -6.42 7.86 3.65
N SER A 303 -7.43 7.57 4.47
CA SER A 303 -8.72 7.08 3.96
C SER A 303 -9.49 8.17 3.23
N HIS A 304 -9.49 9.39 3.74
CA HIS A 304 -10.11 10.54 3.07
C HIS A 304 -9.50 10.81 1.70
N GLU A 305 -8.16 10.71 1.60
CA GLU A 305 -7.46 10.89 0.33
C GLU A 305 -7.77 9.77 -0.67
N THR A 306 -7.74 8.50 -0.24
CA THR A 306 -8.03 7.35 -1.13
C THR A 306 -9.50 7.26 -1.52
N VAL A 307 -10.40 7.53 -0.59
CA VAL A 307 -11.84 7.59 -0.87
C VAL A 307 -12.11 8.66 -1.93
N GLY A 308 -11.46 9.83 -1.81
CA GLY A 308 -11.67 10.92 -2.76
C GLY A 308 -13.15 11.31 -2.81
N ASN A 309 -13.65 11.67 -4.00
CA ASN A 309 -15.08 11.96 -4.20
C ASN A 309 -15.86 10.65 -4.31
N TYR A 310 -16.50 10.24 -3.23
CA TYR A 310 -17.33 9.04 -3.20
C TYR A 310 -18.48 9.21 -2.20
N ASN A 311 -19.70 8.92 -2.63
CA ASN A 311 -20.91 9.16 -1.86
C ASN A 311 -21.34 7.96 -0.98
N LYS A 312 -20.90 6.72 -1.29
CA LYS A 312 -21.28 5.51 -0.55
C LYS A 312 -20.24 5.14 0.51
N VAL A 313 -19.82 6.11 1.33
CA VAL A 313 -18.84 5.90 2.40
C VAL A 313 -19.32 6.44 3.72
N SER A 314 -18.97 5.73 4.79
CA SER A 314 -19.05 6.19 6.18
C SER A 314 -17.75 5.90 6.91
N PHE A 315 -17.32 6.86 7.72
CA PHE A 315 -16.09 6.80 8.50
C PHE A 315 -16.39 6.39 9.93
N PHE A 316 -15.46 5.67 10.56
CA PHE A 316 -15.53 5.29 11.96
C PHE A 316 -14.16 5.34 12.63
N ASP A 317 -14.15 5.58 13.95
CA ASP A 317 -12.93 5.50 14.75
C ASP A 317 -12.41 4.04 14.79
N PRO A 318 -11.20 3.74 14.27
CA PRO A 318 -10.65 2.39 14.24
C PRO A 318 -10.40 1.77 15.62
N ASP A 319 -10.42 2.57 16.69
CA ASP A 319 -10.31 2.12 18.08
C ASP A 319 -11.68 1.91 18.74
N ASN A 320 -12.78 2.18 18.02
CA ASN A 320 -14.15 2.07 18.54
C ASN A 320 -15.02 1.11 17.72
N SER A 321 -14.96 -0.18 18.03
CA SER A 321 -15.77 -1.21 17.34
C SER A 321 -17.28 -0.99 17.48
N ASN A 322 -17.78 -0.29 18.50
CA ASN A 322 -19.19 0.03 18.63
C ASN A 322 -19.70 1.00 17.54
N GLN A 323 -18.87 1.94 17.09
CA GLN A 323 -19.23 2.78 15.93
C GLN A 323 -19.39 1.90 14.68
N LEU A 324 -18.48 0.95 14.46
CA LEU A 324 -18.55 0.02 13.34
C LEU A 324 -19.80 -0.88 13.45
N VAL A 325 -20.14 -1.38 14.65
CA VAL A 325 -21.37 -2.14 14.92
C VAL A 325 -22.59 -1.38 14.43
N ASN A 326 -22.72 -0.10 14.83
CA ASN A 326 -23.87 0.73 14.47
C ASN A 326 -23.97 0.94 12.93
N LEU A 327 -22.84 1.12 12.24
CA LEU A 327 -22.83 1.25 10.79
C LEU A 327 -23.17 -0.06 10.08
N MET A 328 -22.61 -1.18 10.54
CA MET A 328 -22.92 -2.52 10.00
C MET A 328 -24.40 -2.86 10.20
N GLU A 329 -24.95 -2.59 11.38
CA GLU A 329 -26.38 -2.81 11.68
C GLU A 329 -27.29 -2.01 10.75
N LYS A 330 -26.96 -0.74 10.49
CA LYS A 330 -27.71 0.11 9.53
C LYS A 330 -27.64 -0.42 8.10
N ILE A 331 -26.50 -1.01 7.68
CA ILE A 331 -26.41 -1.66 6.35
C ILE A 331 -27.31 -2.89 6.30
N ILE A 332 -27.27 -3.76 7.34
CA ILE A 332 -28.09 -4.97 7.40
C ILE A 332 -29.58 -4.62 7.34
N LYS A 333 -30.01 -3.59 8.07
CA LYS A 333 -31.39 -3.11 8.10
C LYS A 333 -31.77 -2.26 6.87
N LYS A 334 -30.83 -1.95 5.97
CA LYS A 334 -31.01 -1.04 4.82
C LYS A 334 -31.40 0.39 5.22
N GLU A 335 -30.95 0.84 6.39
CA GLU A 335 -31.26 2.14 7.00
C GLU A 335 -30.05 3.11 6.92
N ILE A 336 -28.96 2.71 6.27
CA ILE A 336 -27.74 3.51 6.25
C ILE A 336 -27.90 4.77 5.43
N VAL A 337 -27.52 5.90 6.02
CA VAL A 337 -27.30 7.16 5.33
C VAL A 337 -25.80 7.39 5.33
N PHE A 338 -25.19 7.42 4.15
CA PHE A 338 -23.75 7.60 4.01
C PHE A 338 -23.38 9.07 4.22
N ASN A 339 -22.23 9.28 4.86
CA ASN A 339 -21.66 10.64 5.01
C ASN A 339 -21.17 11.20 3.67
N GLY A 340 -20.71 10.31 2.78
CA GLY A 340 -19.98 10.72 1.60
C GLY A 340 -18.60 11.30 1.94
N ASN A 341 -17.80 11.54 0.94
CA ASN A 341 -16.54 12.27 1.08
C ASN A 341 -16.29 13.17 -0.14
N ILE A 342 -15.74 14.34 0.12
CA ILE A 342 -15.30 15.28 -0.91
C ILE A 342 -13.80 15.45 -0.73
N SER A 343 -13.05 15.19 -1.79
CA SER A 343 -11.60 15.32 -1.75
C SER A 343 -11.17 16.78 -1.78
N ASN A 344 -10.20 17.12 -0.95
CA ASN A 344 -9.49 18.37 -1.07
C ASN A 344 -8.51 18.33 -2.24
N SER A 345 -8.31 19.44 -2.94
CA SER A 345 -7.28 19.57 -3.96
C SER A 345 -5.90 19.42 -3.32
N ILE A 346 -5.07 18.57 -3.91
CA ILE A 346 -3.69 18.40 -3.46
C ILE A 346 -2.83 19.46 -4.13
N SER A 347 -2.11 20.23 -3.32
CA SER A 347 -1.20 21.28 -3.83
C SER A 347 -0.01 20.69 -4.61
N THR A 348 0.54 21.47 -5.52
CA THR A 348 1.78 21.12 -6.24
C THR A 348 2.99 21.11 -5.30
N PRO A 349 4.04 20.28 -5.61
CA PRO A 349 4.14 19.40 -6.77
C PRO A 349 3.29 18.12 -6.61
N TYR A 350 2.51 17.84 -7.64
CA TYR A 350 1.61 16.69 -7.72
C TYR A 350 1.72 16.05 -9.11
N ALA A 351 1.62 14.74 -9.18
CA ALA A 351 1.70 13.99 -10.43
C ALA A 351 0.69 12.83 -10.44
N ASN A 352 -0.06 12.67 -11.53
CA ASN A 352 -1.07 11.62 -11.68
C ASN A 352 -0.52 10.31 -12.27
N ASN A 353 0.64 10.37 -12.91
CA ASN A 353 1.21 9.26 -13.66
C ASN A 353 2.74 9.39 -13.76
N TRP A 354 3.38 8.35 -14.29
CA TRP A 354 4.84 8.33 -14.46
C TRP A 354 5.36 9.41 -15.41
N ALA A 355 4.59 9.83 -16.43
CA ALA A 355 4.98 10.93 -17.32
C ALA A 355 5.16 12.23 -16.53
N GLU A 356 4.19 12.57 -15.70
CA GLU A 356 4.25 13.78 -14.87
C GLU A 356 5.33 13.69 -13.79
N ILE A 357 5.53 12.49 -13.19
CA ILE A 357 6.63 12.25 -12.24
C ILE A 357 7.97 12.54 -12.93
N TYR A 358 8.24 11.95 -14.10
CA TYR A 358 9.52 12.17 -14.80
C TYR A 358 9.67 13.59 -15.31
N ASN A 359 8.59 14.26 -15.73
CA ASN A 359 8.62 15.68 -16.07
C ASN A 359 9.07 16.56 -14.89
N LEU A 360 8.75 16.18 -13.65
CA LEU A 360 9.24 16.88 -12.45
C LEU A 360 10.67 16.48 -12.11
N LEU A 361 11.01 15.19 -12.15
CA LEU A 361 12.33 14.68 -11.75
C LEU A 361 13.46 15.10 -12.70
N LEU A 362 13.18 15.33 -13.98
CA LEU A 362 14.18 15.64 -15.01
C LEU A 362 14.39 17.14 -15.23
N LYS A 363 13.65 17.99 -14.54
CA LYS A 363 13.89 19.44 -14.44
C LYS A 363 15.10 19.73 -13.53
#